data_202788bfdbe503b9637cef47dcf5858f
#
_entry.id   202788bfdbe503b9637cef47dcf5858f
#
_cell.length_a   1.000
_cell.length_b   1.000
_cell.length_c   1.000
_cell.angle_alpha   90.00
_cell.angle_beta   90.00
_cell.angle_gamma   90.00
#
_symmetry.space_group_name_H-M   'P 1'
#
loop_
_entity.id
_entity.type
_entity.pdbx_description
1 polymer ?
#
loop_
_entity_poly.entity_id
_entity_poly.type
_entity_poly.pdbx_seq_one_letter_code
_entity_poly.pdbx_strand_id
1 'polypeptide(L)'
;MTPNYTLQDIVEFLYSLDRDDLVRIVIDDAKNWLAHDGLWFQAVEAQHGMAAAIEADRVAWERFTVVEARRIMERLGMKPGGGIAALLECLKHRLYARLNPQELREVSEGRAVLVMRDCRVQSARKRKGLPDFPCKSVGLAEYAEFARTVDPRIQTRCIACPPDDHPRDQWCAWEFTIPSDEQRS
;
A
#
# COMPACT_ATOMS: atom_id res chain seq x y z
N MET A 1 16.13 9.86 -39.48
CA MET A 1 15.40 10.40 -38.34
C MET A 1 14.74 9.24 -37.64
N THR A 2 15.16 8.93 -36.43
CA THR A 2 14.45 7.96 -35.59
C THR A 2 13.07 8.56 -35.26
N PRO A 3 11.96 7.86 -35.47
CA PRO A 3 10.64 8.39 -35.11
C PRO A 3 10.61 8.69 -33.61
N ASN A 4 10.12 9.87 -33.22
CA ASN A 4 9.87 10.17 -31.83
C ASN A 4 8.79 9.22 -31.30
N TYR A 5 9.11 8.46 -30.28
CA TYR A 5 8.16 7.58 -29.60
C TYR A 5 7.31 8.43 -28.66
N THR A 6 6.06 8.63 -29.01
CA THR A 6 5.12 9.52 -28.31
C THR A 6 4.33 8.77 -27.25
N LEU A 7 3.63 9.51 -26.38
CA LEU A 7 2.70 8.90 -25.41
C LEU A 7 1.57 8.14 -26.11
N GLN A 8 1.14 8.61 -27.29
CA GLN A 8 0.12 7.94 -28.09
C GLN A 8 0.63 6.57 -28.59
N ASP A 9 1.88 6.49 -29.06
CA ASP A 9 2.50 5.24 -29.49
C ASP A 9 2.60 4.23 -28.35
N ILE A 10 2.89 4.70 -27.11
CA ILE A 10 2.91 3.86 -25.91
C ILE A 10 1.51 3.29 -25.63
N VAL A 11 0.49 4.12 -25.68
CA VAL A 11 -0.91 3.69 -25.44
C VAL A 11 -1.36 2.69 -26.50
N GLU A 12 -1.07 2.95 -27.79
CA GLU A 12 -1.40 2.04 -28.87
C GLU A 12 -0.67 0.71 -28.74
N PHE A 13 0.61 0.72 -28.36
CA PHE A 13 1.36 -0.49 -28.06
C PHE A 13 0.71 -1.30 -26.95
N LEU A 14 0.33 -0.67 -25.82
CA LEU A 14 -0.32 -1.36 -24.72
C LEU A 14 -1.68 -1.96 -25.12
N TYR A 15 -2.46 -1.26 -25.95
CA TYR A 15 -3.72 -1.79 -26.46
C TYR A 15 -3.53 -2.93 -27.49
N SER A 16 -2.37 -3.05 -28.12
CA SER A 16 -2.05 -4.14 -29.05
C SER A 16 -1.69 -5.45 -28.37
N LEU A 17 -1.35 -5.41 -27.07
CA LEU A 17 -1.00 -6.58 -26.28
C LEU A 17 -2.25 -7.40 -25.93
N ASP A 18 -2.08 -8.71 -25.83
CA ASP A 18 -3.14 -9.55 -25.28
C ASP A 18 -3.32 -9.29 -23.78
N ARG A 19 -4.45 -9.77 -23.25
CA ARG A 19 -4.81 -9.51 -21.84
C ARG A 19 -3.85 -10.17 -20.86
N ASP A 20 -3.32 -11.34 -21.20
CA ASP A 20 -2.42 -12.09 -20.31
C ASP A 20 -1.07 -11.39 -20.22
N ASP A 21 -0.56 -10.84 -21.33
CA ASP A 21 0.67 -10.04 -21.33
C ASP A 21 0.50 -8.75 -20.54
N LEU A 22 -0.64 -8.05 -20.67
CA LEU A 22 -0.94 -6.88 -19.85
C LEU A 22 -0.96 -7.21 -18.34
N VAL A 23 -1.56 -8.35 -17.96
CA VAL A 23 -1.58 -8.80 -16.56
C VAL A 23 -0.16 -9.09 -16.08
N ARG A 24 0.69 -9.73 -16.89
CA ARG A 24 2.09 -9.99 -16.54
C ARG A 24 2.88 -8.69 -16.36
N ILE A 25 2.72 -7.72 -17.27
CA ILE A 25 3.37 -6.40 -17.16
C ILE A 25 2.95 -5.70 -15.87
N VAL A 26 1.66 -5.65 -15.55
CA VAL A 26 1.16 -5.01 -14.31
C VAL A 26 1.73 -5.66 -13.04
N ILE A 27 1.86 -7.00 -13.04
CA ILE A 27 2.48 -7.72 -11.91
C ILE A 27 3.99 -7.43 -11.84
N ASP A 28 4.67 -7.40 -12.99
CA ASP A 28 6.11 -7.14 -13.03
C ASP A 28 6.43 -5.68 -12.69
N ASP A 29 5.62 -4.72 -13.11
CA ASP A 29 5.73 -3.32 -12.68
C ASP A 29 5.62 -3.19 -11.16
N ALA A 30 4.67 -3.90 -10.55
CA ALA A 30 4.54 -3.91 -9.10
C ALA A 30 5.78 -4.51 -8.41
N LYS A 31 6.33 -5.63 -8.95
CA LYS A 31 7.57 -6.24 -8.42
C LYS A 31 8.78 -5.33 -8.60
N ASN A 32 8.91 -4.68 -9.76
CA ASN A 32 10.02 -3.79 -10.08
C ASN A 32 10.00 -2.55 -9.17
N TRP A 33 8.82 -1.97 -8.97
CA TRP A 33 8.65 -0.87 -8.04
C TRP A 33 9.08 -1.27 -6.62
N LEU A 34 8.58 -2.40 -6.10
CA LEU A 34 8.94 -2.88 -4.76
C LEU A 34 10.44 -3.21 -4.64
N ALA A 35 11.05 -3.74 -5.70
CA ALA A 35 12.48 -4.02 -5.71
C ALA A 35 13.29 -2.72 -5.66
N HIS A 36 12.90 -1.70 -6.42
CA HIS A 36 13.56 -0.40 -6.41
C HIS A 36 13.41 0.30 -5.05
N ASP A 37 12.20 0.32 -4.49
CA ASP A 37 11.90 0.87 -3.17
C ASP A 37 12.76 0.20 -2.07
N GLY A 38 12.79 -1.13 -2.06
CA GLY A 38 13.60 -1.89 -1.10
C GLY A 38 15.11 -1.69 -1.26
N LEU A 39 15.63 -1.50 -2.47
CA LEU A 39 17.06 -1.20 -2.71
C LEU A 39 17.38 0.23 -2.26
N TRP A 40 16.50 1.18 -2.51
CA TRP A 40 16.65 2.55 -2.03
C TRP A 40 16.65 2.59 -0.50
N PHE A 41 15.69 1.92 0.15
CA PHE A 41 15.64 1.81 1.61
C PHE A 41 16.94 1.23 2.17
N GLN A 42 17.43 0.11 1.61
CA GLN A 42 18.68 -0.53 2.06
C GLN A 42 19.91 0.36 1.84
N ALA A 43 19.94 1.18 0.79
CA ALA A 43 21.02 2.13 0.57
C ALA A 43 21.05 3.23 1.64
N VAL A 44 19.89 3.76 2.03
CA VAL A 44 19.78 4.73 3.14
C VAL A 44 20.13 4.07 4.47
N GLU A 45 19.63 2.85 4.72
CA GLU A 45 19.95 2.06 5.92
C GLU A 45 21.47 1.84 6.06
N ALA A 46 22.14 1.47 4.97
CA ALA A 46 23.59 1.22 4.97
C ALA A 46 24.42 2.50 5.23
N GLN A 47 23.97 3.64 4.75
CA GLN A 47 24.70 4.91 4.86
C GLN A 47 24.41 5.67 6.15
N HIS A 48 23.17 5.60 6.64
CA HIS A 48 22.68 6.46 7.72
C HIS A 48 22.01 5.69 8.88
N GLY A 49 21.94 4.38 8.79
CA GLY A 49 21.33 3.50 9.79
C GLY A 49 19.81 3.38 9.66
N MET A 50 19.26 2.40 10.37
CA MET A 50 17.85 2.01 10.32
C MET A 50 16.90 3.17 10.68
N ALA A 51 17.22 3.97 11.68
CA ALA A 51 16.33 5.07 12.12
C ALA A 51 16.14 6.13 11.03
N ALA A 52 17.20 6.50 10.33
CA ALA A 52 17.15 7.45 9.22
C ALA A 52 16.40 6.87 8.01
N ALA A 53 16.59 5.58 7.72
CA ALA A 53 15.88 4.89 6.65
C ALA A 53 14.36 4.84 6.93
N ILE A 54 13.96 4.50 8.16
CA ILE A 54 12.54 4.48 8.57
C ILE A 54 11.91 5.88 8.46
N GLU A 55 12.61 6.92 8.88
CA GLU A 55 12.05 8.28 8.80
C GLU A 55 11.92 8.75 7.34
N ALA A 56 12.89 8.47 6.49
CA ALA A 56 12.81 8.78 5.06
C ALA A 56 11.64 8.03 4.40
N ASP A 57 11.48 6.76 4.71
CA ASP A 57 10.41 5.89 4.22
C ASP A 57 9.03 6.37 4.71
N ARG A 58 8.91 6.70 6.00
CA ARG A 58 7.68 7.27 6.58
C ARG A 58 7.23 8.55 5.87
N VAL A 59 8.16 9.47 5.63
CA VAL A 59 7.87 10.73 4.92
C VAL A 59 7.49 10.48 3.46
N ALA A 60 8.14 9.51 2.81
CA ALA A 60 7.79 9.13 1.44
C ALA A 60 6.38 8.53 1.38
N TRP A 61 6.05 7.60 2.26
CA TRP A 61 4.75 6.95 2.32
C TRP A 61 3.61 7.90 2.69
N GLU A 62 3.83 8.83 3.63
CA GLU A 62 2.86 9.86 4.00
C GLU A 62 2.34 10.64 2.78
N ARG A 63 3.24 10.91 1.81
CA ARG A 63 2.90 11.65 0.58
C ARG A 63 2.43 10.75 -0.55
N PHE A 64 3.14 9.65 -0.77
CA PHE A 64 2.87 8.74 -1.89
C PHE A 64 1.50 8.10 -1.77
N THR A 65 1.11 7.67 -0.59
CA THR A 65 -0.17 6.98 -0.37
C THR A 65 -1.39 7.84 -0.73
N VAL A 66 -1.29 9.16 -0.51
CA VAL A 66 -2.32 10.13 -0.94
C VAL A 66 -2.42 10.19 -2.47
N VAL A 67 -1.28 10.18 -3.17
CA VAL A 67 -1.25 10.15 -4.64
C VAL A 67 -1.82 8.84 -5.16
N GLU A 68 -1.44 7.70 -4.56
CA GLU A 68 -1.95 6.38 -4.92
C GLU A 68 -3.48 6.31 -4.75
N ALA A 69 -3.99 6.73 -3.58
CA ALA A 69 -5.42 6.73 -3.29
C ALA A 69 -6.22 7.58 -4.30
N ARG A 70 -5.76 8.80 -4.58
CA ARG A 70 -6.42 9.70 -5.55
C ARG A 70 -6.47 9.10 -6.96
N ARG A 71 -5.37 8.52 -7.46
CA ARG A 71 -5.33 7.87 -8.77
C ARG A 71 -6.26 6.65 -8.84
N ILE A 72 -6.34 5.87 -7.77
CA ILE A 72 -7.27 4.74 -7.69
C ILE A 72 -8.71 5.25 -7.74
N MET A 73 -9.06 6.23 -6.90
CA MET A 73 -10.41 6.81 -6.85
C MET A 73 -10.81 7.42 -8.19
N GLU A 74 -9.94 8.20 -8.82
CA GLU A 74 -10.17 8.79 -10.14
C GLU A 74 -10.49 7.72 -11.19
N ARG A 75 -9.67 6.67 -11.27
CA ARG A 75 -9.88 5.55 -12.20
C ARG A 75 -11.17 4.79 -11.94
N LEU A 76 -11.63 4.71 -10.68
CA LEU A 76 -12.87 4.07 -10.28
C LEU A 76 -14.09 5.00 -10.33
N GLY A 77 -13.91 6.28 -10.69
CA GLY A 77 -14.98 7.29 -10.67
C GLY A 77 -15.51 7.59 -9.26
N MET A 78 -14.71 7.37 -8.22
CA MET A 78 -15.10 7.56 -6.83
C MET A 78 -14.79 8.98 -6.35
N LYS A 79 -15.65 9.50 -5.47
CA LYS A 79 -15.43 10.77 -4.76
C LYS A 79 -15.09 10.48 -3.29
N PRO A 80 -14.37 11.39 -2.60
CA PRO A 80 -14.16 11.30 -1.16
C PRO A 80 -15.48 11.20 -0.38
N GLY A 81 -15.46 10.46 0.73
CA GLY A 81 -16.64 10.30 1.59
C GLY A 81 -17.43 9.01 1.37
N GLY A 82 -16.90 8.06 0.60
CA GLY A 82 -17.56 6.80 0.29
C GLY A 82 -17.55 5.74 1.39
N GLY A 83 -17.03 6.05 2.57
CA GLY A 83 -17.05 5.16 3.73
C GLY A 83 -16.12 3.95 3.64
N ILE A 84 -16.38 2.98 4.49
CA ILE A 84 -15.60 1.73 4.59
C ILE A 84 -15.70 0.91 3.30
N ALA A 85 -16.86 0.85 2.67
CA ALA A 85 -17.01 0.10 1.40
C ALA A 85 -16.10 0.65 0.30
N ALA A 86 -16.02 1.97 0.15
CA ALA A 86 -15.11 2.60 -0.81
C ALA A 86 -13.64 2.36 -0.45
N LEU A 87 -13.29 2.39 0.85
CA LEU A 87 -11.94 2.06 1.29
C LEU A 87 -11.56 0.63 0.92
N LEU A 88 -12.43 -0.35 1.22
CA LEU A 88 -12.18 -1.75 0.89
C LEU A 88 -11.99 -1.95 -0.62
N GLU A 89 -12.78 -1.28 -1.44
CA GLU A 89 -12.59 -1.33 -2.89
C GLU A 89 -11.26 -0.72 -3.31
N CYS A 90 -10.91 0.47 -2.81
CA CYS A 90 -9.62 1.11 -3.13
C CYS A 90 -8.42 0.25 -2.70
N LEU A 91 -8.49 -0.42 -1.54
CA LEU A 91 -7.41 -1.28 -1.04
C LEU A 91 -7.09 -2.44 -1.98
N LYS A 92 -8.07 -3.00 -2.70
CA LYS A 92 -7.86 -4.06 -3.72
C LYS A 92 -7.02 -3.59 -4.90
N HIS A 93 -7.05 -2.29 -5.19
CA HIS A 93 -6.36 -1.69 -6.34
C HIS A 93 -4.96 -1.16 -6.02
N ARG A 94 -4.53 -1.25 -4.77
CA ARG A 94 -3.20 -0.84 -4.36
C ARG A 94 -2.11 -1.71 -4.99
N LEU A 95 -0.94 -1.12 -5.10
CA LEU A 95 0.26 -1.82 -5.57
C LEU A 95 0.53 -3.09 -4.76
N TYR A 96 0.50 -2.99 -3.44
CA TYR A 96 0.75 -4.13 -2.54
C TYR A 96 -0.29 -5.25 -2.65
N ALA A 97 -1.52 -4.95 -3.01
CA ALA A 97 -2.55 -5.96 -3.25
C ALA A 97 -2.23 -6.89 -4.43
N ARG A 98 -1.33 -6.47 -5.33
CA ARG A 98 -0.86 -7.29 -6.45
C ARG A 98 0.31 -8.21 -6.09
N LEU A 99 0.92 -8.03 -4.92
CA LEU A 99 2.17 -8.68 -4.52
C LEU A 99 2.06 -9.52 -3.27
N ASN A 100 1.23 -9.08 -2.32
CA ASN A 100 1.15 -9.64 -0.99
C ASN A 100 -0.21 -10.31 -0.79
N PRO A 101 -0.27 -11.58 -0.39
CA PRO A 101 -1.49 -12.18 0.11
C PRO A 101 -2.04 -11.39 1.29
N GLN A 102 -3.21 -10.80 1.09
CA GLN A 102 -3.89 -9.98 2.09
C GLN A 102 -5.35 -10.39 2.21
N GLU A 103 -5.93 -10.12 3.36
CA GLU A 103 -7.34 -10.35 3.65
C GLU A 103 -8.01 -9.03 4.01
N LEU A 104 -9.11 -8.73 3.34
CA LEU A 104 -9.96 -7.59 3.62
C LEU A 104 -11.28 -8.11 4.22
N ARG A 105 -11.57 -7.69 5.45
CA ARG A 105 -12.81 -8.06 6.15
C ARG A 105 -13.61 -6.82 6.43
N GLU A 106 -14.81 -6.77 5.89
CA GLU A 106 -15.85 -5.86 6.39
C GLU A 106 -16.43 -6.48 7.67
N VAL A 107 -16.30 -5.78 8.78
CA VAL A 107 -16.80 -6.24 10.09
C VAL A 107 -18.20 -5.68 10.34
N SER A 108 -18.42 -4.43 9.87
CA SER A 108 -19.71 -3.74 9.85
C SER A 108 -19.64 -2.60 8.84
N GLU A 109 -20.74 -1.93 8.57
CA GLU A 109 -20.82 -0.75 7.69
C GLU A 109 -19.80 0.35 8.06
N GLY A 110 -19.48 0.48 9.35
CA GLY A 110 -18.53 1.48 9.86
C GLY A 110 -17.15 0.92 10.25
N ARG A 111 -16.85 -0.37 9.97
CA ARG A 111 -15.62 -1.01 10.44
C ARG A 111 -15.09 -2.06 9.47
N ALA A 112 -13.80 -1.98 9.17
CA ALA A 112 -13.09 -3.01 8.41
C ALA A 112 -11.72 -3.34 9.01
N VAL A 113 -11.19 -4.50 8.64
CA VAL A 113 -9.84 -4.95 9.00
C VAL A 113 -9.11 -5.43 7.75
N LEU A 114 -7.89 -4.93 7.56
CA LEU A 114 -6.91 -5.46 6.61
C LEU A 114 -5.92 -6.32 7.37
N VAL A 115 -5.69 -7.53 6.89
CA VAL A 115 -4.65 -8.44 7.41
C VAL A 115 -3.66 -8.76 6.30
N MET A 116 -2.38 -8.51 6.55
CA MET A 116 -1.29 -8.89 5.65
C MET A 116 -0.80 -10.29 6.01
N ARG A 117 -1.20 -11.29 5.21
CA ARG A 117 -0.87 -12.70 5.46
C ARG A 117 0.58 -13.01 5.12
N ASP A 118 1.08 -12.49 3.98
CA ASP A 118 2.49 -12.51 3.65
C ASP A 118 2.94 -11.11 3.25
N CYS A 119 4.18 -10.77 3.62
CA CYS A 119 4.78 -9.48 3.31
C CYS A 119 6.11 -9.70 2.59
N ARG A 120 6.18 -9.32 1.32
CA ARG A 120 7.39 -9.51 0.51
C ARG A 120 8.60 -8.75 1.07
N VAL A 121 8.38 -7.60 1.72
CA VAL A 121 9.45 -6.85 2.39
C VAL A 121 10.06 -7.68 3.50
N GLN A 122 9.24 -8.19 4.42
CA GLN A 122 9.69 -9.00 5.56
C GLN A 122 10.30 -10.33 5.07
N SER A 123 9.63 -11.00 4.15
CA SER A 123 10.11 -12.26 3.58
C SER A 123 11.43 -12.08 2.83
N ALA A 124 11.66 -10.95 2.16
CA ALA A 124 12.93 -10.64 1.51
C ALA A 124 14.05 -10.39 2.52
N ARG A 125 13.79 -9.64 3.60
CA ARG A 125 14.76 -9.43 4.68
C ARG A 125 15.13 -10.76 5.37
N LYS A 126 14.14 -11.58 5.68
CA LYS A 126 14.35 -12.90 6.29
C LYS A 126 15.22 -13.80 5.42
N ARG A 127 15.01 -13.84 4.10
CA ARG A 127 15.86 -14.61 3.17
C ARG A 127 17.32 -14.11 3.12
N LYS A 128 17.53 -12.84 3.42
CA LYS A 128 18.88 -12.22 3.49
C LYS A 128 19.51 -12.33 4.88
N GLY A 129 18.85 -12.97 5.85
CA GLY A 129 19.32 -13.04 7.25
C GLY A 129 19.31 -11.69 7.96
N LEU A 130 18.52 -10.72 7.46
CA LEU A 130 18.35 -9.41 8.08
C LEU A 130 17.26 -9.45 9.14
N PRO A 131 17.35 -8.60 10.19
CA PRO A 131 16.27 -8.42 11.15
C PRO A 131 14.96 -7.99 10.47
N ASP A 132 13.83 -8.28 11.11
CA ASP A 132 12.54 -7.79 10.65
C ASP A 132 12.56 -6.25 10.56
N PHE A 133 11.91 -5.74 9.52
CA PHE A 133 11.73 -4.31 9.33
C PHE A 133 10.70 -3.79 10.34
N PRO A 134 11.06 -2.88 11.23
CA PRO A 134 10.14 -2.33 12.24
C PRO A 134 9.20 -1.28 11.60
N CYS A 135 8.33 -1.73 10.70
CA CYS A 135 7.55 -0.89 9.78
C CYS A 135 6.30 -0.23 10.40
N LYS A 136 6.03 -0.40 11.68
CA LYS A 136 4.80 0.13 12.31
C LYS A 136 4.59 1.63 12.11
N SER A 137 5.63 2.45 12.27
CA SER A 137 5.54 3.91 12.09
C SER A 137 5.26 4.30 10.63
N VAL A 138 5.87 3.59 9.70
CA VAL A 138 5.64 3.75 8.26
C VAL A 138 4.21 3.34 7.90
N GLY A 139 3.78 2.16 8.33
CA GLY A 139 2.44 1.65 8.06
C GLY A 139 1.33 2.52 8.67
N LEU A 140 1.58 3.14 9.85
CA LEU A 140 0.63 4.12 10.42
C LEU A 140 0.44 5.31 9.48
N ALA A 141 1.53 5.89 8.96
CA ALA A 141 1.44 6.99 8.00
C ALA A 141 0.76 6.53 6.71
N GLU A 142 1.21 5.40 6.15
CA GLU A 142 0.70 4.82 4.92
C GLU A 142 -0.82 4.59 4.96
N TYR A 143 -1.28 3.78 5.91
CA TYR A 143 -2.69 3.36 5.94
C TYR A 143 -3.62 4.47 6.45
N ALA A 144 -3.16 5.34 7.36
CA ALA A 144 -3.97 6.44 7.84
C ALA A 144 -4.22 7.49 6.76
N GLU A 145 -3.18 7.89 6.01
CA GLU A 145 -3.33 8.88 4.95
C GLU A 145 -4.08 8.33 3.74
N PHE A 146 -3.88 7.04 3.41
CA PHE A 146 -4.69 6.37 2.39
C PHE A 146 -6.18 6.38 2.75
N ALA A 147 -6.51 5.93 3.95
CA ALA A 147 -7.89 5.84 4.41
C ALA A 147 -8.56 7.23 4.49
N ARG A 148 -7.85 8.23 5.03
CA ARG A 148 -8.35 9.62 5.11
C ARG A 148 -8.53 10.26 3.73
N THR A 149 -7.74 9.88 2.75
CA THR A 149 -7.91 10.36 1.37
C THR A 149 -9.18 9.80 0.75
N VAL A 150 -9.53 8.55 1.04
CA VAL A 150 -10.78 7.93 0.58
C VAL A 150 -11.99 8.50 1.31
N ASP A 151 -11.89 8.61 2.64
CA ASP A 151 -12.92 9.25 3.46
C ASP A 151 -12.29 9.88 4.70
N PRO A 152 -12.37 11.21 4.87
CA PRO A 152 -11.72 11.91 5.98
C PRO A 152 -12.24 11.53 7.37
N ARG A 153 -13.37 10.85 7.47
CA ARG A 153 -13.94 10.37 8.74
C ARG A 153 -13.28 9.09 9.23
N ILE A 154 -12.55 8.38 8.36
CA ILE A 154 -11.96 7.10 8.72
C ILE A 154 -10.79 7.31 9.66
N GLN A 155 -10.83 6.60 10.78
CA GLN A 155 -9.75 6.45 11.74
C GLN A 155 -9.05 5.12 11.51
N THR A 156 -7.71 5.14 11.58
CA THR A 156 -6.88 3.95 11.38
C THR A 156 -6.16 3.58 12.66
N ARG A 157 -6.21 2.30 13.02
CA ARG A 157 -5.51 1.75 14.18
C ARG A 157 -4.68 0.54 13.78
N CYS A 158 -3.44 0.48 14.25
CA CYS A 158 -2.63 -0.73 14.14
C CYS A 158 -3.14 -1.77 15.16
N ILE A 159 -3.46 -2.97 14.69
CA ILE A 159 -3.78 -4.13 15.54
C ILE A 159 -2.50 -4.87 15.88
N ALA A 160 -1.66 -5.13 14.88
CA ALA A 160 -0.37 -5.81 15.02
C ALA A 160 0.54 -5.37 13.86
N CYS A 161 1.80 -5.10 14.14
CA CYS A 161 2.81 -4.78 13.12
C CYS A 161 4.20 -4.82 13.74
N PRO A 162 5.24 -5.35 13.07
CA PRO A 162 6.61 -5.25 13.56
C PRO A 162 7.01 -3.79 13.90
N PRO A 163 7.69 -3.53 15.03
CA PRO A 163 8.37 -4.50 15.92
C PRO A 163 7.49 -5.10 17.01
N ASP A 164 6.19 -4.82 17.06
CA ASP A 164 5.30 -5.44 18.04
C ASP A 164 5.13 -6.93 17.76
N ASP A 165 4.79 -7.69 18.78
CA ASP A 165 4.40 -9.09 18.64
C ASP A 165 3.19 -9.23 17.71
N HIS A 166 3.24 -10.22 16.84
CA HIS A 166 2.16 -10.53 15.90
C HIS A 166 1.96 -12.03 15.75
N PRO A 167 0.76 -12.50 15.38
CA PRO A 167 0.49 -13.90 15.09
C PRO A 167 1.42 -14.45 13.99
N ARG A 168 1.77 -15.74 14.07
CA ARG A 168 2.70 -16.37 13.12
C ARG A 168 2.17 -16.47 11.69
N ASP A 169 0.86 -16.38 11.50
CA ASP A 169 0.17 -16.50 10.22
C ASP A 169 -0.10 -15.16 9.54
N GLN A 170 0.42 -14.07 10.12
CA GLN A 170 0.29 -12.72 9.54
C GLN A 170 1.48 -11.83 9.94
N TRP A 171 1.78 -10.82 9.13
CA TRP A 171 2.80 -9.82 9.43
C TRP A 171 2.26 -8.57 10.09
N CYS A 172 1.13 -8.07 9.58
CA CYS A 172 0.48 -6.91 10.20
C CYS A 172 -1.04 -6.96 10.01
N ALA A 173 -1.73 -6.21 10.85
CA ALA A 173 -3.17 -6.00 10.74
C ALA A 173 -3.55 -4.58 11.13
N TRP A 174 -4.50 -4.01 10.39
CA TRP A 174 -4.94 -2.63 10.47
C TRP A 174 -6.45 -2.58 10.55
N GLU A 175 -6.96 -1.80 11.48
CA GLU A 175 -8.39 -1.54 11.64
C GLU A 175 -8.73 -0.15 11.14
N PHE A 176 -9.83 -0.07 10.43
CA PHE A 176 -10.42 1.18 9.92
C PHE A 176 -11.81 1.33 10.48
N THR A 177 -12.11 2.48 11.09
CA THR A 177 -13.42 2.75 11.68
C THR A 177 -13.92 4.13 11.31
N ILE A 178 -15.23 4.25 11.13
CA ILE A 178 -15.93 5.54 11.11
C ILE A 178 -16.71 5.62 12.42
N PRO A 179 -16.40 6.57 13.30
CA PRO A 179 -17.17 6.76 14.54
C PRO A 179 -18.65 7.02 14.24
N SER A 180 -19.54 6.37 14.98
CA SER A 180 -20.97 6.68 14.93
C SER A 180 -21.24 8.11 15.42
N ASP A 181 -22.33 8.73 14.98
CA ASP A 181 -22.68 10.10 15.37
C ASP A 181 -22.88 10.23 16.90
N GLU A 182 -23.23 9.14 17.59
CA GLU A 182 -23.36 9.08 19.06
C GLU A 182 -22.01 9.21 19.79
N GLN A 183 -20.88 8.96 19.11
CA GLN A 183 -19.51 9.07 19.68
C GLN A 183 -18.85 10.44 19.39
N ARG A 184 -19.56 11.34 18.74
CA ARG A 184 -19.09 12.69 18.38
C ARG A 184 -19.60 13.81 19.30
N SER A 185 -20.44 13.48 20.29
CA SER A 185 -21.01 14.41 21.29
C SER A 185 -20.17 14.51 22.56
#